data_9999323311a451e58e312a4d7d490b26
#
_entry.id   9999323311a451e58e312a4d7d490b26
#
_cell.length_a   1.000
_cell.length_b   1.000
_cell.length_c   1.000
_cell.angle_alpha   90.00
_cell.angle_beta   90.00
_cell.angle_gamma   90.00
#
_symmetry.space_group_name_H-M   'P 1'
#
loop_
_entity.id
_entity.type
_entity.pdbx_description
1 polymer ?
#
loop_
_entity_poly.entity_id
_entity_poly.type
_entity_poly.pdbx_seq_one_letter_code
_entity_poly.pdbx_strand_id
1 'polypeptide(L)'
;MFSNKMIRALLVPIILEQLLNSIMGTADTMMVSNVGSAAISAVSLVDSINILVIQAFSALAAGGAIVCAQYIGQGNKERANESARQVLFIITLISVAVSAFCLIFQKPLLHLIFGAVEADVMRASEIYFFYTALSFPFIAAYDAAASIFRAQENTRDPMLISMVSNVMNIVGNAIMIWGFHMGVAGAALATLISRIFCAVVVLAELRLDRQPIVVRDYLKIRPDWRMISRILGIGIPSGVENSMFQLGKLAIQSTVSTLGTTAIAAQAMTNILEYLNGIGGIGVGIGLMTIVGQCLGADRKDEAVYYIKKLCVIAEIVMAASCVIVFALTKPITILGGMEPESAKMCFHMVMWITIVKPLVWIMSFIPAYGMRAAGDAKFSMITSCCTMWACRFCLCVFLIRVMGFGPMGVWIGMFADWTVRSIIFTWRFHSRKWLEHKVI
;
A
#
# COMPACT_ATOMS: atom_id res chain seq x y z
N MET A 1 12.85 23.17 -9.93
CA MET A 1 12.00 23.39 -8.72
C MET A 1 12.57 22.63 -7.52
N PHE A 2 12.93 21.37 -7.64
CA PHE A 2 13.48 20.57 -6.54
C PHE A 2 14.97 20.27 -6.71
N SER A 3 15.77 20.52 -5.65
CA SER A 3 17.18 20.15 -5.61
C SER A 3 17.34 18.65 -5.28
N ASN A 4 18.50 18.09 -5.56
CA ASN A 4 18.81 16.68 -5.19
C ASN A 4 18.74 16.45 -3.67
N LYS A 5 19.05 17.47 -2.87
CA LYS A 5 18.94 17.43 -1.40
C LYS A 5 17.47 17.33 -0.97
N MET A 6 16.59 18.13 -1.59
CA MET A 6 15.15 18.09 -1.31
C MET A 6 14.54 16.75 -1.71
N ILE A 7 14.91 16.23 -2.87
CA ILE A 7 14.42 14.91 -3.33
C ILE A 7 14.85 13.81 -2.36
N ARG A 8 16.11 13.80 -1.90
CA ARG A 8 16.56 12.82 -0.90
C ARG A 8 15.82 12.96 0.43
N ALA A 9 15.63 14.19 0.90
CA ALA A 9 14.90 14.46 2.14
C ALA A 9 13.42 14.03 2.07
N LEU A 10 12.84 14.05 0.87
CA LEU A 10 11.49 13.56 0.62
C LEU A 10 11.42 12.02 0.56
N LEU A 11 12.30 11.39 -0.22
CA LEU A 11 12.21 9.97 -0.56
C LEU A 11 12.71 9.05 0.56
N VAL A 12 13.81 9.39 1.23
CA VAL A 12 14.43 8.52 2.23
C VAL A 12 13.48 8.20 3.39
N PRO A 13 12.78 9.17 4.01
CA PRO A 13 11.83 8.84 5.07
C PRO A 13 10.67 7.96 4.59
N ILE A 14 10.17 8.16 3.36
CA ILE A 14 9.09 7.33 2.80
C ILE A 14 9.57 5.89 2.64
N ILE A 15 10.75 5.69 2.07
CA ILE A 15 11.32 4.34 1.87
C ILE A 15 11.54 3.65 3.22
N LEU A 16 12.08 4.38 4.22
CA LEU A 16 12.27 3.87 5.57
C LEU A 16 10.94 3.52 6.24
N GLU A 17 9.92 4.36 6.10
CA GLU A 17 8.57 4.09 6.62
C GLU A 17 8.00 2.79 6.02
N GLN A 18 8.09 2.62 4.69
CA GLN A 18 7.62 1.40 4.02
C GLN A 18 8.38 0.15 4.49
N LEU A 19 9.70 0.26 4.64
CA LEU A 19 10.54 -0.84 5.12
C LEU A 19 10.19 -1.22 6.57
N LEU A 20 10.07 -0.24 7.45
CA LEU A 20 9.68 -0.45 8.84
C LEU A 20 8.30 -1.10 8.96
N ASN A 21 7.32 -0.60 8.22
CA ASN A 21 5.97 -1.18 8.21
C ASN A 21 5.96 -2.65 7.75
N SER A 22 6.80 -3.00 6.78
CA SER A 22 6.95 -4.38 6.32
C SER A 22 7.56 -5.29 7.39
N ILE A 23 8.63 -4.85 8.04
CA ILE A 23 9.29 -5.58 9.13
C ILE A 23 8.31 -5.78 10.30
N MET A 24 7.55 -4.74 10.62
CA MET A 24 6.59 -4.77 11.73
C MET A 24 5.43 -5.73 11.46
N GLY A 25 4.89 -5.76 10.24
CA GLY A 25 3.86 -6.72 9.86
C GLY A 25 4.34 -8.17 10.01
N THR A 26 5.59 -8.44 9.68
CA THR A 26 6.21 -9.75 9.87
C THR A 26 6.35 -10.09 11.36
N ALA A 27 6.82 -9.16 12.18
CA ALA A 27 6.95 -9.34 13.63
C ALA A 27 5.59 -9.59 14.30
N ASP A 28 4.56 -8.86 13.90
CA ASP A 28 3.19 -9.01 14.41
C ASP A 28 2.65 -10.42 14.13
N THR A 29 2.80 -10.91 12.90
CA THR A 29 2.42 -12.27 12.51
C THR A 29 3.18 -13.33 13.31
N MET A 30 4.49 -13.14 13.53
CA MET A 30 5.29 -14.06 14.36
C MET A 30 4.84 -14.09 15.82
N MET A 31 4.47 -12.96 16.39
CA MET A 31 3.97 -12.91 17.78
C MET A 31 2.63 -13.61 17.92
N VAL A 32 1.73 -13.43 16.95
CA VAL A 32 0.42 -14.12 16.94
C VAL A 32 0.58 -15.64 16.75
N SER A 33 1.59 -16.08 16.00
CA SER A 33 1.83 -17.52 15.79
C SER A 33 2.08 -18.30 17.09
N ASN A 34 2.55 -17.63 18.12
CA ASN A 34 2.76 -18.24 19.45
C ASN A 34 1.44 -18.47 20.23
N VAL A 35 0.33 -17.89 19.80
CA VAL A 35 -0.98 -18.06 20.45
C VAL A 35 -1.62 -19.41 20.07
N GLY A 36 -1.40 -19.87 18.85
CA GLY A 36 -1.92 -21.15 18.35
C GLY A 36 -2.32 -21.09 16.88
N SER A 37 -2.59 -22.26 16.30
CA SER A 37 -2.94 -22.41 14.89
C SER A 37 -4.27 -21.75 14.50
N ALA A 38 -5.28 -21.84 15.37
CA ALA A 38 -6.57 -21.18 15.17
C ALA A 38 -6.42 -19.66 15.16
N ALA A 39 -5.58 -19.11 16.05
CA ALA A 39 -5.31 -17.66 16.13
C ALA A 39 -4.64 -17.14 14.87
N ILE A 40 -3.59 -17.80 14.39
CA ILE A 40 -2.87 -17.36 13.19
C ILE A 40 -3.76 -17.47 11.94
N SER A 41 -4.58 -18.51 11.85
CA SER A 41 -5.54 -18.68 10.76
C SER A 41 -6.58 -17.55 10.76
N ALA A 42 -7.15 -17.24 11.92
CA ALA A 42 -8.12 -16.16 12.08
C ALA A 42 -7.54 -14.80 11.71
N VAL A 43 -6.35 -14.47 12.20
CA VAL A 43 -5.66 -13.21 11.89
C VAL A 43 -5.36 -13.12 10.40
N SER A 44 -4.84 -14.17 9.79
CA SER A 44 -4.53 -14.19 8.34
C SER A 44 -5.78 -13.97 7.48
N LEU A 45 -6.90 -14.59 7.84
CA LEU A 45 -8.16 -14.42 7.10
C LEU A 45 -8.68 -12.98 7.22
N VAL A 46 -8.74 -12.47 8.44
CA VAL A 46 -9.24 -11.10 8.69
C VAL A 46 -8.31 -10.04 8.09
N ASP A 47 -7.00 -10.26 8.11
CA ASP A 47 -6.04 -9.33 7.50
C ASP A 47 -6.21 -9.23 5.99
N SER A 48 -6.72 -10.25 5.33
CA SER A 48 -7.09 -10.15 3.91
C SER A 48 -8.15 -9.06 3.67
N ILE A 49 -9.13 -8.95 4.57
CA ILE A 49 -10.14 -7.88 4.52
C ILE A 49 -9.54 -6.55 4.93
N ASN A 50 -8.76 -6.53 6.01
CA ASN A 50 -8.13 -5.32 6.53
C ASN A 50 -7.24 -4.65 5.49
N ILE A 51 -6.40 -5.41 4.80
CA ILE A 51 -5.52 -4.91 3.74
C ILE A 51 -6.33 -4.30 2.60
N LEU A 52 -7.41 -4.94 2.18
CA LEU A 52 -8.30 -4.41 1.14
C LEU A 52 -8.86 -3.04 1.52
N VAL A 53 -9.40 -2.92 2.72
CA VAL A 53 -10.02 -1.68 3.23
C VAL A 53 -8.96 -0.58 3.44
N ILE A 54 -7.83 -0.91 4.05
CA ILE A 54 -6.75 0.06 4.30
C ILE A 54 -6.16 0.57 2.98
N GLN A 55 -5.95 -0.29 1.99
CA GLN A 55 -5.47 0.12 0.67
C GLN A 55 -6.44 1.06 -0.04
N ALA A 56 -7.75 0.89 0.16
CA ALA A 56 -8.75 1.83 -0.36
C ALA A 56 -8.64 3.19 0.34
N PHE A 57 -8.47 3.23 1.67
CA PHE A 57 -8.27 4.49 2.41
C PHE A 57 -6.97 5.20 2.00
N SER A 58 -5.87 4.47 1.88
CA SER A 58 -4.60 5.02 1.41
C SER A 58 -4.69 5.62 0.01
N ALA A 59 -5.44 4.99 -0.89
CA ALA A 59 -5.66 5.51 -2.24
C ALA A 59 -6.50 6.80 -2.24
N LEU A 60 -7.54 6.86 -1.41
CA LEU A 60 -8.33 8.09 -1.21
C LEU A 60 -7.47 9.21 -0.63
N ALA A 61 -6.63 8.90 0.37
CA ALA A 61 -5.69 9.83 0.97
C ALA A 61 -4.67 10.36 -0.06
N ALA A 62 -4.15 9.49 -0.92
CA ALA A 62 -3.25 9.87 -2.01
C ALA A 62 -3.94 10.82 -3.01
N GLY A 63 -5.21 10.61 -3.34
CA GLY A 63 -6.00 11.52 -4.15
C GLY A 63 -6.08 12.92 -3.54
N GLY A 64 -6.32 12.97 -2.22
CA GLY A 64 -6.30 14.22 -1.46
C GLY A 64 -4.93 14.90 -1.43
N ALA A 65 -3.87 14.14 -1.23
CA ALA A 65 -2.50 14.65 -1.25
C ALA A 65 -2.14 15.30 -2.60
N ILE A 66 -2.58 14.72 -3.70
CA ILE A 66 -2.37 15.26 -5.04
C ILE A 66 -3.03 16.62 -5.20
N VAL A 67 -4.29 16.77 -4.78
CA VAL A 67 -5.00 18.06 -4.83
C VAL A 67 -4.30 19.09 -3.94
N CYS A 68 -3.91 18.74 -2.72
CA CYS A 68 -3.13 19.61 -1.83
C CYS A 68 -1.79 20.02 -2.46
N ALA A 69 -1.04 19.07 -3.04
CA ALA A 69 0.24 19.34 -3.66
C ALA A 69 0.12 20.30 -4.85
N GLN A 70 -0.92 20.18 -5.66
CA GLN A 70 -1.17 21.10 -6.77
C GLN A 70 -1.48 22.51 -6.27
N TYR A 71 -2.30 22.70 -5.24
CA TYR A 71 -2.54 24.02 -4.67
C TYR A 71 -1.29 24.61 -3.99
N ILE A 72 -0.45 23.80 -3.36
CA ILE A 72 0.85 24.24 -2.84
C ILE A 72 1.75 24.70 -3.98
N GLY A 73 1.83 23.95 -5.06
CA GLY A 73 2.60 24.32 -6.26
C GLY A 73 2.11 25.62 -6.91
N GLN A 74 0.80 25.86 -6.88
CA GLN A 74 0.18 27.11 -7.36
C GLN A 74 0.48 28.30 -6.43
N GLY A 75 0.98 28.06 -5.22
CA GLY A 75 1.21 29.11 -4.21
C GLY A 75 -0.05 29.55 -3.47
N ASN A 76 -1.18 28.86 -3.66
CA ASN A 76 -2.46 29.19 -3.04
C ASN A 76 -2.65 28.45 -1.71
N LYS A 77 -2.11 29.03 -0.63
CA LYS A 77 -2.17 28.44 0.71
C LYS A 77 -3.60 28.27 1.24
N GLU A 78 -4.49 29.20 0.91
CA GLU A 78 -5.88 29.15 1.38
C GLU A 78 -6.61 27.93 0.79
N ARG A 79 -6.49 27.72 -0.52
CA ARG A 79 -7.06 26.55 -1.19
C ARG A 79 -6.37 25.25 -0.77
N ALA A 80 -5.07 25.26 -0.51
CA ALA A 80 -4.36 24.11 0.03
C ALA A 80 -4.88 23.72 1.42
N ASN A 81 -5.09 24.69 2.32
CA ASN A 81 -5.70 24.45 3.63
C ASN A 81 -7.13 23.92 3.51
N GLU A 82 -7.92 24.49 2.59
CA GLU A 82 -9.29 24.01 2.38
C GLU A 82 -9.30 22.59 1.83
N SER A 83 -8.41 22.26 0.88
CA SER A 83 -8.29 20.89 0.37
C SER A 83 -7.91 19.90 1.47
N ALA A 84 -7.00 20.26 2.35
CA ALA A 84 -6.62 19.43 3.50
C ALA A 84 -7.81 19.16 4.45
N ARG A 85 -8.61 20.21 4.75
CA ARG A 85 -9.84 20.04 5.54
C ARG A 85 -10.82 19.08 4.88
N GLN A 86 -11.03 19.23 3.57
CA GLN A 86 -11.95 18.37 2.83
C GLN A 86 -11.46 16.93 2.73
N VAL A 87 -10.16 16.71 2.58
CA VAL A 87 -9.54 15.36 2.63
C VAL A 87 -9.82 14.69 3.97
N LEU A 88 -9.53 15.37 5.07
CA LEU A 88 -9.79 14.85 6.42
C LEU A 88 -11.28 14.56 6.64
N PHE A 89 -12.15 15.46 6.21
CA PHE A 89 -13.59 15.29 6.34
C PHE A 89 -14.10 14.07 5.58
N ILE A 90 -13.83 13.98 4.29
CA ILE A 90 -14.40 12.92 3.46
C ILE A 90 -13.85 11.54 3.79
N ILE A 91 -12.55 11.44 4.08
CA ILE A 91 -11.93 10.17 4.44
C ILE A 91 -12.43 9.70 5.81
N THR A 92 -12.55 10.60 6.79
CA THR A 92 -13.11 10.26 8.09
C THR A 92 -14.57 9.82 7.96
N LEU A 93 -15.37 10.52 7.17
CA LEU A 93 -16.78 10.16 6.94
C LEU A 93 -16.90 8.76 6.30
N ILE A 94 -16.13 8.49 5.24
CA ILE A 94 -16.13 7.19 4.56
C ILE A 94 -15.63 6.10 5.51
N SER A 95 -14.57 6.34 6.26
CA SER A 95 -14.01 5.34 7.17
C SER A 95 -14.93 5.01 8.34
N VAL A 96 -15.63 6.00 8.89
CA VAL A 96 -16.66 5.78 9.92
C VAL A 96 -17.82 4.98 9.34
N ALA A 97 -18.28 5.30 8.14
CA ALA A 97 -19.35 4.55 7.47
C ALA A 97 -18.94 3.08 7.21
N VAL A 98 -17.73 2.85 6.70
CA VAL A 98 -17.19 1.50 6.48
C VAL A 98 -17.01 0.75 7.78
N SER A 99 -16.49 1.40 8.82
CA SER A 99 -16.32 0.81 10.15
C SER A 99 -17.69 0.40 10.74
N ALA A 100 -18.68 1.29 10.69
CA ALA A 100 -20.04 1.00 11.16
C ALA A 100 -20.68 -0.16 10.40
N PHE A 101 -20.54 -0.17 9.08
CA PHE A 101 -21.02 -1.27 8.25
C PHE A 101 -20.35 -2.60 8.62
N CYS A 102 -19.02 -2.62 8.76
CA CYS A 102 -18.29 -3.82 9.16
C CYS A 102 -18.66 -4.31 10.55
N LEU A 103 -18.89 -3.40 11.50
CA LEU A 103 -19.28 -3.77 12.87
C LEU A 103 -20.72 -4.28 12.96
N ILE A 104 -21.65 -3.67 12.24
CA ILE A 104 -23.07 -4.07 12.23
C ILE A 104 -23.23 -5.43 11.54
N PHE A 105 -22.56 -5.62 10.39
CA PHE A 105 -22.66 -6.84 9.58
C PHE A 105 -21.49 -7.80 9.77
N GLN A 106 -20.79 -7.72 10.90
CA GLN A 106 -19.59 -8.49 11.18
C GLN A 106 -19.78 -10.00 10.96
N LYS A 107 -20.78 -10.59 11.61
CA LYS A 107 -21.04 -12.04 11.51
C LYS A 107 -21.45 -12.46 10.11
N PRO A 108 -22.45 -11.81 9.46
CA PRO A 108 -22.80 -12.15 8.09
C PRO A 108 -21.65 -12.01 7.10
N LEU A 109 -20.82 -10.97 7.24
CA LEU A 109 -19.66 -10.76 6.36
C LEU A 109 -18.62 -11.87 6.50
N LEU A 110 -18.24 -12.23 7.73
CA LEU A 110 -17.25 -13.26 7.95
C LEU A 110 -17.74 -14.64 7.48
N HIS A 111 -19.01 -14.96 7.71
CA HIS A 111 -19.60 -16.20 7.21
C HIS A 111 -19.73 -16.22 5.68
N LEU A 112 -20.06 -15.10 5.06
CA LEU A 112 -20.16 -15.00 3.61
C LEU A 112 -18.79 -15.16 2.92
N ILE A 113 -17.75 -14.55 3.50
CA ILE A 113 -16.40 -14.52 2.89
C ILE A 113 -15.65 -15.82 3.17
N PHE A 114 -15.70 -16.32 4.40
CA PHE A 114 -14.89 -17.46 4.82
C PHE A 114 -15.66 -18.79 4.84
N GLY A 115 -16.98 -18.77 4.74
CA GLY A 115 -17.81 -19.95 4.64
C GLY A 115 -17.68 -20.89 5.84
N ALA A 116 -17.38 -22.16 5.58
CA ALA A 116 -17.30 -23.21 6.59
C ALA A 116 -15.86 -23.36 7.12
N VAL A 117 -15.38 -22.43 7.93
CA VAL A 117 -14.17 -22.59 8.73
C VAL A 117 -14.51 -23.22 10.08
N GLU A 118 -13.49 -23.77 10.76
CA GLU A 118 -13.65 -24.33 12.11
C GLU A 118 -14.24 -23.28 13.08
N ALA A 119 -15.07 -23.72 14.03
CA ALA A 119 -15.77 -22.84 14.97
C ALA A 119 -14.80 -21.96 15.78
N ASP A 120 -13.65 -22.51 16.18
CA ASP A 120 -12.63 -21.78 16.94
C ASP A 120 -11.97 -20.69 16.10
N VAL A 121 -11.70 -20.97 14.81
CA VAL A 121 -11.17 -19.98 13.85
C VAL A 121 -12.19 -18.87 13.62
N MET A 122 -13.46 -19.20 13.44
CA MET A 122 -14.53 -18.20 13.25
C MET A 122 -14.67 -17.30 14.47
N ARG A 123 -14.67 -17.84 15.67
CA ARG A 123 -14.76 -17.07 16.92
C ARG A 123 -13.57 -16.13 17.09
N ALA A 124 -12.36 -16.60 16.84
CA ALA A 124 -11.15 -15.79 16.88
C ALA A 124 -11.18 -14.68 15.80
N SER A 125 -11.70 -15.00 14.61
CA SER A 125 -11.88 -14.03 13.51
C SER A 125 -12.89 -12.94 13.88
N GLU A 126 -13.99 -13.28 14.52
CA GLU A 126 -14.99 -12.31 15.00
C GLU A 126 -14.38 -11.33 16.01
N ILE A 127 -13.59 -11.83 16.97
CA ILE A 127 -12.92 -10.99 17.98
C ILE A 127 -11.89 -10.07 17.31
N TYR A 128 -11.03 -10.61 16.46
CA TYR A 128 -9.99 -9.84 15.79
C TYR A 128 -10.58 -8.78 14.86
N PHE A 129 -11.59 -9.14 14.09
CA PHE A 129 -12.26 -8.23 13.15
C PHE A 129 -13.01 -7.11 13.86
N PHE A 130 -13.61 -7.37 15.01
CA PHE A 130 -14.27 -6.34 15.81
C PHE A 130 -13.31 -5.19 16.15
N TYR A 131 -12.15 -5.49 16.72
CA TYR A 131 -11.18 -4.47 17.10
C TYR A 131 -10.54 -3.80 15.89
N THR A 132 -10.22 -4.55 14.84
CA THR A 132 -9.61 -3.99 13.63
C THR A 132 -10.59 -3.10 12.86
N ALA A 133 -11.86 -3.47 12.75
CA ALA A 133 -12.90 -2.64 12.15
C ALA A 133 -13.12 -1.35 12.95
N LEU A 134 -13.11 -1.44 14.29
CA LEU A 134 -13.20 -0.27 15.16
C LEU A 134 -12.01 0.69 14.96
N SER A 135 -10.85 0.19 14.55
CA SER A 135 -9.66 0.99 14.28
C SER A 135 -9.64 1.67 12.90
N PHE A 136 -10.53 1.35 11.97
CA PHE A 136 -10.55 1.90 10.62
C PHE A 136 -10.61 3.43 10.56
N PRO A 137 -11.45 4.13 11.32
CA PRO A 137 -11.44 5.59 11.31
C PRO A 137 -10.10 6.20 11.72
N PHE A 138 -9.40 5.57 12.65
CA PHE A 138 -8.12 6.06 13.16
C PHE A 138 -7.00 5.88 12.12
N ILE A 139 -6.90 4.70 11.51
CA ILE A 139 -5.89 4.48 10.46
C ILE A 139 -6.17 5.35 9.23
N ALA A 140 -7.43 5.53 8.86
CA ALA A 140 -7.82 6.39 7.76
C ALA A 140 -7.50 7.87 8.03
N ALA A 141 -7.74 8.36 9.25
CA ALA A 141 -7.36 9.70 9.67
C ALA A 141 -5.83 9.90 9.66
N TYR A 142 -5.08 8.89 10.10
CA TYR A 142 -3.62 8.91 10.00
C TYR A 142 -3.17 8.99 8.53
N ASP A 143 -3.68 8.12 7.65
CA ASP A 143 -3.34 8.11 6.23
C ASP A 143 -3.64 9.45 5.55
N ALA A 144 -4.78 10.04 5.85
CA ALA A 144 -5.18 11.34 5.35
C ALA A 144 -4.21 12.44 5.79
N ALA A 145 -3.93 12.54 7.08
CA ALA A 145 -3.03 13.54 7.65
C ALA A 145 -1.58 13.32 7.17
N ALA A 146 -1.10 12.08 7.16
CA ALA A 146 0.24 11.75 6.66
C ALA A 146 0.41 12.11 5.17
N SER A 147 -0.63 11.93 4.37
CA SER A 147 -0.61 12.31 2.95
C SER A 147 -0.58 13.84 2.78
N ILE A 148 -1.25 14.60 3.64
CA ILE A 148 -1.16 16.07 3.67
C ILE A 148 0.26 16.52 4.05
N PHE A 149 0.91 15.88 5.03
CA PHE A 149 2.30 16.15 5.36
C PHE A 149 3.24 15.86 4.18
N ARG A 150 3.05 14.72 3.49
CA ARG A 150 3.84 14.38 2.30
C ARG A 150 3.64 15.39 1.17
N ALA A 151 2.43 15.90 0.97
CA ALA A 151 2.14 16.94 -0.01
C ALA A 151 2.90 18.24 0.25
N GLN A 152 3.27 18.50 1.50
CA GLN A 152 4.09 19.64 1.95
C GLN A 152 5.60 19.34 2.02
N GLU A 153 6.04 18.21 1.46
CA GLU A 153 7.43 17.73 1.51
C GLU A 153 7.92 17.31 2.91
N ASN A 154 7.05 17.29 3.90
CA ASN A 154 7.37 16.78 5.22
C ASN A 154 7.04 15.29 5.32
N THR A 155 8.00 14.45 5.02
CA THR A 155 7.87 12.99 5.11
C THR A 155 8.49 12.42 6.39
N ARG A 156 9.25 13.25 7.12
CA ARG A 156 9.93 12.85 8.36
C ARG A 156 8.96 12.64 9.51
N ASP A 157 8.03 13.57 9.73
CA ASP A 157 7.13 13.50 10.87
C ASP A 157 6.18 12.29 10.78
N PRO A 158 5.49 12.01 9.65
CA PRO A 158 4.73 10.78 9.50
C PRO A 158 5.56 9.51 9.72
N MET A 159 6.78 9.46 9.20
CA MET A 159 7.69 8.34 9.40
C MET A 159 8.00 8.12 10.89
N LEU A 160 8.32 9.18 11.63
CA LEU A 160 8.63 9.08 13.07
C LEU A 160 7.41 8.63 13.87
N ILE A 161 6.22 9.17 13.57
CA ILE A 161 4.96 8.77 14.21
C ILE A 161 4.67 7.29 13.94
N SER A 162 4.81 6.86 12.69
CA SER A 162 4.64 5.45 12.30
C SER A 162 5.64 4.54 13.03
N MET A 163 6.90 4.93 13.11
CA MET A 163 7.95 4.17 13.81
C MET A 163 7.61 3.99 15.30
N VAL A 164 7.22 5.06 15.98
CA VAL A 164 6.83 4.99 17.42
C VAL A 164 5.59 4.11 17.58
N SER A 165 4.59 4.27 16.72
CA SER A 165 3.38 3.45 16.74
C SER A 165 3.68 1.96 16.52
N ASN A 166 4.59 1.63 15.61
CA ASN A 166 5.01 0.27 15.37
C ASN A 166 5.71 -0.35 16.60
N VAL A 167 6.59 0.40 17.26
CA VAL A 167 7.20 -0.03 18.52
C VAL A 167 6.12 -0.24 19.60
N MET A 168 5.17 0.68 19.71
CA MET A 168 4.03 0.53 20.64
C MET A 168 3.20 -0.71 20.34
N ASN A 169 3.00 -1.03 19.06
CA ASN A 169 2.27 -2.24 18.66
C ASN A 169 2.99 -3.51 19.11
N ILE A 170 4.31 -3.61 18.87
CA ILE A 170 5.10 -4.77 19.33
C ILE A 170 5.08 -4.88 20.86
N VAL A 171 5.37 -3.81 21.57
CA VAL A 171 5.37 -3.81 23.04
C VAL A 171 3.96 -4.13 23.55
N GLY A 172 2.93 -3.55 22.96
CA GLY A 172 1.53 -3.85 23.27
C GLY A 172 1.17 -5.32 23.03
N ASN A 173 1.57 -5.90 21.92
CA ASN A 173 1.40 -7.32 21.65
C ASN A 173 2.09 -8.17 22.71
N ALA A 174 3.34 -7.87 23.05
CA ALA A 174 4.09 -8.60 24.09
C ALA A 174 3.37 -8.55 25.44
N ILE A 175 2.92 -7.39 25.87
CA ILE A 175 2.20 -7.21 27.13
C ILE A 175 0.84 -7.91 27.11
N MET A 176 0.06 -7.72 26.05
CA MET A 176 -1.32 -8.25 25.97
C MET A 176 -1.36 -9.75 25.72
N ILE A 177 -0.48 -10.28 24.89
CA ILE A 177 -0.45 -11.71 24.56
C ILE A 177 0.22 -12.51 25.67
N TRP A 178 1.41 -12.10 26.12
CA TRP A 178 2.21 -12.87 27.08
C TRP A 178 1.99 -12.43 28.53
N GLY A 179 1.74 -11.15 28.78
CA GLY A 179 1.50 -10.64 30.14
C GLY A 179 0.07 -10.90 30.60
N PHE A 180 -0.92 -10.49 29.83
CA PHE A 180 -2.34 -10.64 30.19
C PHE A 180 -3.00 -11.90 29.61
N HIS A 181 -2.30 -12.68 28.80
CA HIS A 181 -2.81 -13.89 28.15
C HIS A 181 -4.12 -13.68 27.35
N MET A 182 -4.25 -12.51 26.70
CA MET A 182 -5.47 -12.17 25.97
C MET A 182 -5.57 -12.84 24.58
N GLY A 183 -4.52 -13.50 24.13
CA GLY A 183 -4.51 -14.17 22.82
C GLY A 183 -4.76 -13.22 21.65
N VAL A 184 -5.66 -13.61 20.76
CA VAL A 184 -6.02 -12.83 19.55
C VAL A 184 -6.60 -11.46 19.90
N ALA A 185 -7.40 -11.36 20.95
CA ALA A 185 -7.96 -10.10 21.45
C ALA A 185 -6.85 -9.11 21.86
N GLY A 186 -5.78 -9.63 22.45
CA GLY A 186 -4.61 -8.82 22.84
C GLY A 186 -3.89 -8.20 21.64
N ALA A 187 -3.64 -8.98 20.59
CA ALA A 187 -3.05 -8.48 19.36
C ALA A 187 -3.92 -7.42 18.68
N ALA A 188 -5.22 -7.68 18.60
CA ALA A 188 -6.19 -6.74 18.02
C ALA A 188 -6.28 -5.44 18.81
N LEU A 189 -6.30 -5.51 20.14
CA LEU A 189 -6.34 -4.35 21.02
C LEU A 189 -5.06 -3.52 20.95
N ALA A 190 -3.89 -4.16 20.89
CA ALA A 190 -2.62 -3.47 20.69
C ALA A 190 -2.58 -2.70 19.36
N THR A 191 -3.10 -3.31 18.29
CA THR A 191 -3.26 -2.65 16.99
C THR A 191 -4.20 -1.45 17.07
N LEU A 192 -5.34 -1.58 17.73
CA LEU A 192 -6.28 -0.47 17.94
C LEU A 192 -5.62 0.69 18.69
N ILE A 193 -4.95 0.42 19.79
CA ILE A 193 -4.28 1.46 20.61
C ILE A 193 -3.21 2.19 19.79
N SER A 194 -2.38 1.47 19.06
CA SER A 194 -1.32 2.07 18.23
C SER A 194 -1.88 2.92 17.08
N ARG A 195 -3.01 2.52 16.49
CA ARG A 195 -3.69 3.31 15.44
C ARG A 195 -4.35 4.57 16.02
N ILE A 196 -4.93 4.50 17.21
CA ILE A 196 -5.44 5.67 17.93
C ILE A 196 -4.31 6.65 18.23
N PHE A 197 -3.18 6.15 18.73
CA PHE A 197 -1.98 6.97 18.95
C PHE A 197 -1.53 7.70 17.69
N CYS A 198 -1.38 6.97 16.56
CA CYS A 198 -1.03 7.56 15.28
C CYS A 198 -1.97 8.70 14.88
N ALA A 199 -3.28 8.45 14.94
CA ALA A 199 -4.29 9.44 14.57
C ALA A 199 -4.22 10.68 15.46
N VAL A 200 -4.15 10.50 16.76
CA VAL A 200 -4.11 11.62 17.74
C VAL A 200 -2.85 12.46 17.52
N VAL A 201 -1.69 11.82 17.42
CA VAL A 201 -0.42 12.55 17.31
C VAL A 201 -0.31 13.28 15.99
N VAL A 202 -0.65 12.64 14.85
CA VAL A 202 -0.55 13.27 13.54
C VAL A 202 -1.54 14.43 13.38
N LEU A 203 -2.76 14.30 13.94
CA LEU A 203 -3.74 15.39 13.93
C LEU A 203 -3.33 16.53 14.86
N ALA A 204 -2.72 16.23 16.01
CA ALA A 204 -2.16 17.25 16.89
C ALA A 204 -1.02 18.02 16.24
N GLU A 205 -0.11 17.33 15.54
CA GLU A 205 0.97 17.96 14.77
C GLU A 205 0.46 18.85 13.63
N LEU A 206 -0.64 18.45 12.97
CA LEU A 206 -1.24 19.22 11.88
C LEU A 206 -1.89 20.53 12.36
N ARG A 207 -2.15 20.68 13.67
CA ARG A 207 -2.65 21.92 14.29
C ARG A 207 -1.55 22.94 14.56
N LEU A 208 -0.29 22.53 14.54
CA LEU A 208 0.84 23.40 14.85
C LEU A 208 1.23 24.26 13.64
N ASP A 209 1.57 25.52 13.89
CA ASP A 209 2.00 26.48 12.83
C ASP A 209 3.41 26.21 12.28
N ARG A 210 3.86 24.96 12.32
CA ARG A 210 5.19 24.55 11.80
C ARG A 210 5.19 24.27 10.30
N GLN A 211 4.00 24.12 9.73
CA GLN A 211 3.80 23.70 8.35
C GLN A 211 3.00 24.75 7.56
N PRO A 212 3.15 24.82 6.23
CA PRO A 212 2.34 25.70 5.38
C PRO A 212 0.83 25.45 5.50
N ILE A 213 0.43 24.19 5.64
CA ILE A 213 -0.96 23.78 5.85
C ILE A 213 -1.18 23.52 7.33
N VAL A 214 -2.17 24.20 7.90
CA VAL A 214 -2.58 24.07 9.31
C VAL A 214 -4.08 23.85 9.35
N VAL A 215 -4.51 22.78 10.04
CA VAL A 215 -5.93 22.47 10.26
C VAL A 215 -6.21 22.47 11.74
N ARG A 216 -7.06 23.38 12.22
CA ARG A 216 -7.33 23.56 13.64
C ARG A 216 -8.71 23.08 14.06
N ASP A 217 -9.74 23.37 13.26
CA ASP A 217 -11.14 23.16 13.63
C ASP A 217 -11.73 21.94 12.92
N TYR A 218 -11.34 20.73 13.36
CA TYR A 218 -11.79 19.47 12.74
C TYR A 218 -13.30 19.25 12.77
N LEU A 219 -13.99 19.76 13.81
CA LEU A 219 -15.44 19.57 14.00
C LEU A 219 -16.29 20.61 13.25
N LYS A 220 -15.67 21.67 12.73
CA LYS A 220 -16.37 22.77 12.03
C LYS A 220 -16.15 22.77 10.53
N ILE A 221 -15.72 21.68 9.96
CA ILE A 221 -15.46 21.57 8.52
C ILE A 221 -16.82 21.55 7.80
N ARG A 222 -17.01 22.51 6.89
CA ARG A 222 -18.16 22.53 5.97
C ARG A 222 -17.80 21.81 4.68
N PRO A 223 -18.63 20.87 4.20
CA PRO A 223 -18.31 20.16 2.98
C PRO A 223 -18.33 21.09 1.76
N ASP A 224 -17.24 21.10 0.99
CA ASP A 224 -17.13 21.68 -0.34
C ASP A 224 -17.17 20.56 -1.39
N TRP A 225 -18.34 20.32 -1.94
CA TRP A 225 -18.58 19.21 -2.86
C TRP A 225 -17.76 19.31 -4.15
N ARG A 226 -17.38 20.51 -4.58
CA ARG A 226 -16.49 20.69 -5.74
C ARG A 226 -15.08 20.16 -5.43
N MET A 227 -14.56 20.54 -4.28
CA MET A 227 -13.25 20.08 -3.81
C MET A 227 -13.26 18.56 -3.55
N ILE A 228 -14.29 18.06 -2.87
CA ILE A 228 -14.49 16.63 -2.61
C ILE A 228 -14.56 15.83 -3.91
N SER A 229 -15.28 16.33 -4.92
CA SER A 229 -15.37 15.68 -6.23
C SER A 229 -14.00 15.57 -6.92
N ARG A 230 -13.14 16.56 -6.79
CA ARG A 230 -11.76 16.51 -7.31
C ARG A 230 -10.93 15.47 -6.60
N ILE A 231 -11.02 15.41 -5.27
CA ILE A 231 -10.31 14.44 -4.44
C ILE A 231 -10.75 13.03 -4.79
N LEU A 232 -12.06 12.78 -4.83
CA LEU A 232 -12.65 11.48 -5.15
C LEU A 232 -12.42 11.08 -6.62
N GLY A 233 -12.33 12.04 -7.53
CA GLY A 233 -12.03 11.81 -8.94
C GLY A 233 -10.66 11.15 -9.19
N ILE A 234 -9.72 11.32 -8.26
CA ILE A 234 -8.43 10.65 -8.26
C ILE A 234 -8.43 9.46 -7.29
N GLY A 235 -9.00 9.64 -6.11
CA GLY A 235 -8.96 8.67 -5.04
C GLY A 235 -9.78 7.41 -5.33
N ILE A 236 -10.99 7.54 -5.90
CA ILE A 236 -11.84 6.38 -6.20
C ILE A 236 -11.22 5.48 -7.28
N PRO A 237 -10.76 5.98 -8.45
CA PRO A 237 -10.08 5.15 -9.42
C PRO A 237 -8.85 4.45 -8.84
N SER A 238 -8.04 5.15 -8.05
CA SER A 238 -6.87 4.57 -7.38
C SER A 238 -7.26 3.50 -6.35
N GLY A 239 -8.35 3.72 -5.61
CA GLY A 239 -8.89 2.75 -4.67
C GLY A 239 -9.42 1.50 -5.35
N VAL A 240 -10.14 1.64 -6.45
CA VAL A 240 -10.62 0.52 -7.27
C VAL A 240 -9.43 -0.28 -7.82
N GLU A 241 -8.39 0.40 -8.33
CA GLU A 241 -7.17 -0.24 -8.80
C GLU A 241 -6.51 -1.08 -7.72
N ASN A 242 -6.28 -0.51 -6.53
CA ASN A 242 -5.67 -1.24 -5.42
C ASN A 242 -6.53 -2.41 -4.94
N SER A 243 -7.85 -2.23 -4.87
CA SER A 243 -8.79 -3.29 -4.49
C SER A 243 -8.79 -4.44 -5.49
N MET A 244 -8.81 -4.14 -6.79
CA MET A 244 -8.72 -5.16 -7.85
C MET A 244 -7.39 -5.92 -7.80
N PHE A 245 -6.29 -5.24 -7.47
CA PHE A 245 -4.99 -5.89 -7.25
C PHE A 245 -5.04 -6.89 -6.11
N GLN A 246 -5.63 -6.53 -4.97
CA GLN A 246 -5.73 -7.43 -3.81
C GLN A 246 -6.63 -8.63 -4.11
N LEU A 247 -7.76 -8.41 -4.77
CA LEU A 247 -8.64 -9.48 -5.22
C LEU A 247 -7.95 -10.43 -6.21
N GLY A 248 -7.18 -9.88 -7.15
CA GLY A 248 -6.41 -10.67 -8.09
C GLY A 248 -5.32 -11.51 -7.41
N LYS A 249 -4.63 -10.97 -6.41
CA LYS A 249 -3.66 -11.73 -5.59
C LYS A 249 -4.33 -12.88 -4.85
N LEU A 250 -5.50 -12.66 -4.26
CA LEU A 250 -6.27 -13.71 -3.57
C LEU A 250 -6.70 -14.82 -4.54
N ALA A 251 -7.16 -14.45 -5.74
CA ALA A 251 -7.55 -15.40 -6.78
C ALA A 251 -6.35 -16.25 -7.26
N ILE A 252 -5.18 -15.65 -7.41
CA ILE A 252 -3.94 -16.36 -7.74
C ILE A 252 -3.54 -17.29 -6.59
N GLN A 253 -3.62 -16.84 -5.36
CA GLN A 253 -3.31 -17.66 -4.18
C GLN A 253 -4.21 -18.89 -4.10
N SER A 254 -5.49 -18.75 -4.43
CA SER A 254 -6.42 -19.88 -4.56
C SER A 254 -5.98 -20.89 -5.62
N THR A 255 -5.42 -20.44 -6.73
CA THR A 255 -4.87 -21.33 -7.76
C THR A 255 -3.59 -22.02 -7.28
N VAL A 256 -2.69 -21.30 -6.60
CA VAL A 256 -1.45 -21.85 -6.04
C VAL A 256 -1.73 -22.91 -4.96
N SER A 257 -2.79 -22.74 -4.19
CA SER A 257 -3.17 -23.70 -3.13
C SER A 257 -3.45 -25.11 -3.64
N THR A 258 -3.73 -25.26 -4.93
CA THR A 258 -3.93 -26.57 -5.58
C THR A 258 -2.63 -27.32 -5.90
N LEU A 259 -1.47 -26.69 -5.77
CA LEU A 259 -0.16 -27.24 -6.16
C LEU A 259 0.54 -28.06 -5.06
N GLY A 260 -0.01 -28.09 -3.85
CA GLY A 260 0.57 -28.78 -2.70
C GLY A 260 1.42 -27.88 -1.80
N THR A 261 1.78 -28.41 -0.63
CA THR A 261 2.44 -27.66 0.44
C THR A 261 3.82 -27.12 0.08
N THR A 262 4.60 -27.89 -0.67
CA THR A 262 5.96 -27.49 -1.13
C THR A 262 5.90 -26.24 -2.01
N ALA A 263 5.00 -26.21 -2.98
CA ALA A 263 4.81 -25.07 -3.88
C ALA A 263 4.24 -23.87 -3.14
N ILE A 264 3.30 -24.06 -2.22
CA ILE A 264 2.71 -23.00 -1.41
C ILE A 264 3.78 -22.33 -0.54
N ALA A 265 4.64 -23.10 0.11
CA ALA A 265 5.74 -22.58 0.93
C ALA A 265 6.75 -21.79 0.10
N ALA A 266 7.15 -22.31 -1.07
CA ALA A 266 8.04 -21.64 -2.00
C ALA A 266 7.44 -20.30 -2.48
N GLN A 267 6.18 -20.30 -2.88
CA GLN A 267 5.48 -19.11 -3.35
C GLN A 267 5.33 -18.05 -2.24
N ALA A 268 5.01 -18.46 -1.02
CA ALA A 268 4.87 -17.55 0.12
C ALA A 268 6.19 -16.82 0.42
N MET A 269 7.29 -17.56 0.49
CA MET A 269 8.61 -16.96 0.71
C MET A 269 9.03 -16.06 -0.45
N THR A 270 8.76 -16.48 -1.68
CA THR A 270 9.08 -15.67 -2.87
C THR A 270 8.29 -14.36 -2.88
N ASN A 271 7.02 -14.37 -2.48
CA ASN A 271 6.21 -13.15 -2.35
C ASN A 271 6.81 -12.16 -1.34
N ILE A 272 7.31 -12.65 -0.21
CA ILE A 272 7.96 -11.81 0.80
C ILE A 272 9.23 -11.17 0.22
N LEU A 273 10.06 -11.97 -0.43
CA LEU A 273 11.33 -11.48 -1.02
C LEU A 273 11.08 -10.51 -2.17
N GLU A 274 10.07 -10.78 -3.01
CA GLU A 274 9.66 -9.87 -4.09
C GLU A 274 9.13 -8.54 -3.54
N TYR A 275 8.36 -8.56 -2.48
CA TYR A 275 7.88 -7.34 -1.84
C TYR A 275 9.04 -6.52 -1.28
N LEU A 276 9.97 -7.15 -0.56
CA LEU A 276 11.15 -6.49 0.00
C LEU A 276 11.99 -5.78 -1.07
N ASN A 277 12.23 -6.42 -2.21
CA ASN A 277 13.00 -5.78 -3.27
C ASN A 277 12.24 -4.66 -4.00
N GLY A 278 10.92 -4.61 -3.87
CA GLY A 278 10.06 -3.57 -4.46
C GLY A 278 9.85 -2.32 -3.61
N ILE A 279 10.15 -2.37 -2.32
CA ILE A 279 9.84 -1.29 -1.35
C ILE A 279 10.44 0.05 -1.79
N GLY A 280 11.70 0.06 -2.23
CA GLY A 280 12.37 1.28 -2.69
C GLY A 280 11.65 1.94 -3.88
N GLY A 281 11.24 1.15 -4.86
CA GLY A 281 10.47 1.64 -6.01
C GLY A 281 9.11 2.22 -5.61
N ILE A 282 8.40 1.56 -4.70
CA ILE A 282 7.12 2.04 -4.18
C ILE A 282 7.30 3.39 -3.46
N GLY A 283 8.32 3.51 -2.62
CA GLY A 283 8.64 4.76 -1.91
C GLY A 283 8.96 5.92 -2.86
N VAL A 284 9.71 5.66 -3.92
CA VAL A 284 9.98 6.65 -4.98
C VAL A 284 8.68 7.06 -5.68
N GLY A 285 7.80 6.12 -5.99
CA GLY A 285 6.50 6.41 -6.60
C GLY A 285 5.62 7.31 -5.74
N ILE A 286 5.55 7.05 -4.44
CA ILE A 286 4.79 7.89 -3.49
C ILE A 286 5.34 9.31 -3.46
N GLY A 287 6.66 9.48 -3.37
CA GLY A 287 7.31 10.80 -3.39
C GLY A 287 7.13 11.52 -4.73
N LEU A 288 7.09 10.79 -5.83
CA LEU A 288 6.87 11.34 -7.16
C LEU A 288 5.51 12.05 -7.28
N MET A 289 4.47 11.53 -6.64
CA MET A 289 3.14 12.17 -6.67
C MET A 289 3.19 13.59 -6.09
N THR A 290 3.94 13.82 -5.02
CA THR A 290 4.14 15.15 -4.45
C THR A 290 4.88 16.07 -5.41
N ILE A 291 5.99 15.62 -5.97
CA ILE A 291 6.85 16.41 -6.87
C ILE A 291 6.07 16.81 -8.13
N VAL A 292 5.44 15.84 -8.78
CA VAL A 292 4.66 16.10 -10.01
C VAL A 292 3.42 16.93 -9.71
N GLY A 293 2.73 16.69 -8.59
CA GLY A 293 1.59 17.49 -8.16
C GLY A 293 1.96 18.96 -8.00
N GLN A 294 3.05 19.27 -7.32
CA GLN A 294 3.54 20.65 -7.15
C GLN A 294 4.01 21.28 -8.47
N CYS A 295 4.70 20.51 -9.32
CA CYS A 295 5.12 21.01 -10.64
C CYS A 295 3.91 21.39 -11.51
N LEU A 296 2.88 20.57 -11.55
CA LEU A 296 1.67 20.80 -12.32
C LEU A 296 0.83 21.94 -11.74
N GLY A 297 0.77 22.06 -10.42
CA GLY A 297 0.15 23.21 -9.75
C GLY A 297 0.81 24.55 -10.09
N ALA A 298 2.13 24.55 -10.25
CA ALA A 298 2.92 25.70 -10.70
C ALA A 298 2.91 25.91 -12.23
N ASP A 299 2.12 25.15 -12.98
CA ASP A 299 2.07 25.13 -14.46
C ASP A 299 3.43 24.83 -15.14
N ARG A 300 4.28 24.06 -14.46
CA ARG A 300 5.61 23.67 -14.96
C ARG A 300 5.59 22.23 -15.51
N LYS A 301 4.85 22.05 -16.60
CA LYS A 301 4.63 20.71 -17.21
C LYS A 301 5.92 20.03 -17.67
N ASP A 302 6.86 20.76 -18.23
CA ASP A 302 8.14 20.20 -18.66
C ASP A 302 9.02 19.76 -17.49
N GLU A 303 8.97 20.47 -16.36
CA GLU A 303 9.64 20.00 -15.14
C GLU A 303 8.99 18.73 -14.58
N ALA A 304 7.66 18.62 -14.63
CA ALA A 304 6.97 17.38 -14.25
C ALA A 304 7.46 16.18 -15.06
N VAL A 305 7.58 16.33 -16.39
CA VAL A 305 8.14 15.28 -17.28
C VAL A 305 9.59 14.98 -16.92
N TYR A 306 10.40 16.01 -16.66
CA TYR A 306 11.79 15.84 -16.24
C TYR A 306 11.91 15.03 -14.94
N TYR A 307 11.12 15.36 -13.93
CA TYR A 307 11.18 14.68 -12.64
C TYR A 307 10.67 13.24 -12.73
N ILE A 308 9.66 12.95 -13.55
CA ILE A 308 9.24 11.56 -13.78
C ILE A 308 10.41 10.75 -14.35
N LYS A 309 11.09 11.25 -15.39
CA LYS A 309 12.26 10.58 -15.96
C LYS A 309 13.38 10.41 -14.95
N LYS A 310 13.70 11.45 -14.21
CA LYS A 310 14.75 11.43 -13.19
C LYS A 310 14.46 10.42 -12.08
N LEU A 311 13.23 10.40 -11.59
CA LEU A 311 12.83 9.48 -10.53
C LEU A 311 12.66 8.04 -11.03
N CYS A 312 12.34 7.82 -12.30
CA CYS A 312 12.44 6.51 -12.92
C CYS A 312 13.87 5.97 -12.87
N VAL A 313 14.88 6.80 -13.19
CA VAL A 313 16.29 6.40 -13.11
C VAL A 313 16.71 6.10 -11.66
N ILE A 314 16.33 6.94 -10.71
CA ILE A 314 16.61 6.71 -9.28
C ILE A 314 15.94 5.42 -8.81
N ALA A 315 14.68 5.22 -9.15
CA ALA A 315 13.94 4.01 -8.81
C ALA A 315 14.59 2.75 -9.43
N GLU A 316 15.08 2.85 -10.65
CA GLU A 316 15.81 1.76 -11.32
C GLU A 316 17.09 1.38 -10.58
N ILE A 317 17.88 2.36 -10.19
CA ILE A 317 19.12 2.11 -9.42
C ILE A 317 18.80 1.46 -8.06
N VAL A 318 17.81 1.98 -7.35
CA VAL A 318 17.37 1.43 -6.05
C VAL A 318 16.82 0.02 -6.23
N MET A 319 16.01 -0.21 -7.27
CA MET A 319 15.43 -1.51 -7.57
C MET A 319 16.50 -2.55 -7.92
N ALA A 320 17.42 -2.21 -8.79
CA ALA A 320 18.51 -3.10 -9.18
C ALA A 320 19.39 -3.48 -7.97
N ALA A 321 19.76 -2.51 -7.14
CA ALA A 321 20.51 -2.75 -5.90
C ALA A 321 19.72 -3.65 -4.94
N SER A 322 18.45 -3.37 -4.72
CA SER A 322 17.57 -4.18 -3.86
C SER A 322 17.42 -5.61 -4.36
N CYS A 323 17.24 -5.79 -5.67
CA CYS A 323 17.14 -7.11 -6.29
C CYS A 323 18.41 -7.93 -6.08
N VAL A 324 19.59 -7.34 -6.27
CA VAL A 324 20.88 -8.02 -6.05
C VAL A 324 21.05 -8.40 -4.58
N ILE A 325 20.75 -7.48 -3.66
CA ILE A 325 20.87 -7.73 -2.21
C ILE A 325 19.91 -8.85 -1.78
N VAL A 326 18.65 -8.80 -2.18
CA VAL A 326 17.64 -9.81 -1.83
C VAL A 326 18.00 -11.16 -2.44
N PHE A 327 18.49 -11.19 -3.66
CA PHE A 327 18.97 -12.42 -4.29
C PHE A 327 20.13 -13.06 -3.53
N ALA A 328 21.11 -12.26 -3.14
CA ALA A 328 22.25 -12.73 -2.33
C ALA A 328 21.81 -13.28 -0.95
N LEU A 329 20.76 -12.68 -0.37
CA LEU A 329 20.21 -13.09 0.93
C LEU A 329 19.19 -14.24 0.84
N THR A 330 18.77 -14.63 -0.35
CA THR A 330 17.73 -15.67 -0.52
C THR A 330 18.11 -16.99 0.10
N LYS A 331 19.33 -17.48 -0.14
CA LYS A 331 19.82 -18.74 0.49
C LYS A 331 19.88 -18.65 2.02
N PRO A 332 20.53 -17.63 2.62
CA PRO A 332 20.51 -17.49 4.08
C PRO A 332 19.09 -17.41 4.67
N ILE A 333 18.19 -16.68 4.03
CA ILE A 333 16.82 -16.50 4.51
C ILE A 333 16.03 -17.82 4.47
N THR A 334 16.15 -18.60 3.39
CA THR A 334 15.47 -19.89 3.28
C THR A 334 15.99 -20.93 4.29
N ILE A 335 17.28 -20.89 4.59
CA ILE A 335 17.88 -21.77 5.61
C ILE A 335 17.41 -21.35 7.01
N LEU A 336 17.44 -20.07 7.33
CA LEU A 336 16.95 -19.55 8.62
C LEU A 336 15.46 -19.76 8.81
N GLY A 337 14.69 -19.71 7.74
CA GLY A 337 13.25 -20.00 7.75
C GLY A 337 12.91 -21.49 7.86
N GLY A 338 13.89 -22.38 7.93
CA GLY A 338 13.68 -23.83 8.06
C GLY A 338 12.92 -24.44 6.88
N MET A 339 13.06 -23.87 5.68
CA MET A 339 12.38 -24.37 4.48
C MET A 339 12.92 -25.75 4.06
N GLU A 340 12.01 -26.61 3.61
CA GLU A 340 12.40 -27.86 2.97
C GLU A 340 13.30 -27.61 1.76
N PRO A 341 14.29 -28.48 1.48
CA PRO A 341 15.24 -28.28 0.38
C PRO A 341 14.59 -28.05 -0.99
N GLU A 342 13.48 -28.76 -1.29
CA GLU A 342 12.74 -28.58 -2.54
C GLU A 342 12.04 -27.23 -2.63
N SER A 343 11.37 -26.79 -1.55
CA SER A 343 10.75 -25.47 -1.47
C SER A 343 11.79 -24.36 -1.60
N ALA A 344 12.93 -24.49 -0.93
CA ALA A 344 14.03 -23.53 -1.01
C ALA A 344 14.61 -23.43 -2.42
N LYS A 345 14.74 -24.54 -3.12
CA LYS A 345 15.21 -24.61 -4.51
C LYS A 345 14.23 -23.94 -5.48
N MET A 346 12.94 -24.18 -5.33
CA MET A 346 11.90 -23.51 -6.11
C MET A 346 11.90 -22.00 -5.85
N CYS A 347 11.97 -21.59 -4.58
CA CYS A 347 12.05 -20.19 -4.19
C CYS A 347 13.27 -19.50 -4.82
N PHE A 348 14.44 -20.11 -4.71
CA PHE A 348 15.67 -19.59 -5.30
C PHE A 348 15.55 -19.40 -6.81
N HIS A 349 14.97 -20.38 -7.50
CA HIS A 349 14.76 -20.30 -8.95
C HIS A 349 13.80 -19.15 -9.33
N MET A 350 12.70 -19.00 -8.60
CA MET A 350 11.75 -17.91 -8.83
C MET A 350 12.37 -16.55 -8.56
N VAL A 351 13.09 -16.39 -7.44
CA VAL A 351 13.77 -15.13 -7.09
C VAL A 351 14.86 -14.75 -8.09
N MET A 352 15.56 -15.75 -8.64
CA MET A 352 16.54 -15.52 -9.71
C MET A 352 15.91 -14.86 -10.92
N TRP A 353 14.78 -15.39 -11.41
CA TRP A 353 14.06 -14.81 -12.54
C TRP A 353 13.48 -13.43 -12.23
N ILE A 354 12.97 -13.24 -11.03
CA ILE A 354 12.49 -11.94 -10.56
C ILE A 354 13.63 -10.91 -10.58
N THR A 355 14.81 -11.28 -10.09
CA THR A 355 16.00 -10.40 -10.06
C THR A 355 16.44 -9.97 -11.47
N ILE A 356 16.25 -10.82 -12.47
CA ILE A 356 16.60 -10.49 -13.87
C ILE A 356 15.53 -9.64 -14.52
N VAL A 357 14.25 -10.03 -14.40
CA VAL A 357 13.14 -9.42 -15.16
C VAL A 357 12.62 -8.14 -14.52
N LYS A 358 12.51 -8.10 -13.18
CA LYS A 358 11.91 -6.99 -12.47
C LYS A 358 12.56 -5.63 -12.77
N PRO A 359 13.90 -5.47 -12.70
CA PRO A 359 14.53 -4.20 -13.04
C PRO A 359 14.22 -3.74 -14.47
N LEU A 360 14.08 -4.66 -15.42
CA LEU A 360 13.87 -4.33 -16.83
C LEU A 360 12.49 -3.74 -17.13
N VAL A 361 11.46 -4.19 -16.42
CA VAL A 361 10.06 -3.89 -16.80
C VAL A 361 9.24 -3.25 -15.70
N TRP A 362 9.55 -3.48 -14.42
CA TRP A 362 8.71 -3.03 -13.30
C TRP A 362 8.65 -1.52 -13.17
N ILE A 363 9.79 -0.83 -13.32
CA ILE A 363 9.86 0.62 -13.13
C ILE A 363 8.94 1.36 -14.09
N MET A 364 8.98 1.02 -15.37
CA MET A 364 8.12 1.65 -16.40
C MET A 364 6.65 1.21 -16.27
N SER A 365 6.39 0.10 -15.59
CA SER A 365 5.03 -0.36 -15.30
C SER A 365 4.34 0.41 -14.19
N PHE A 366 5.07 0.96 -13.23
CA PHE A 366 4.51 1.54 -12.01
C PHE A 366 4.86 3.01 -11.81
N ILE A 367 6.12 3.41 -11.99
CA ILE A 367 6.56 4.77 -11.65
C ILE A 367 5.88 5.85 -12.50
N PRO A 368 5.77 5.75 -13.83
CA PRO A 368 5.04 6.74 -14.62
C PRO A 368 3.57 6.85 -14.24
N ALA A 369 2.95 5.74 -13.81
CA ALA A 369 1.56 5.73 -13.36
C ALA A 369 1.33 6.62 -12.12
N TYR A 370 2.27 6.68 -11.18
CA TYR A 370 2.20 7.62 -10.06
C TYR A 370 2.19 9.08 -10.54
N GLY A 371 3.03 9.41 -11.52
CA GLY A 371 3.05 10.73 -12.13
C GLY A 371 1.75 11.07 -12.86
N MET A 372 1.19 10.12 -13.60
CA MET A 372 -0.09 10.29 -14.31
C MET A 372 -1.26 10.50 -13.34
N ARG A 373 -1.29 9.77 -12.22
CA ARG A 373 -2.28 10.00 -11.15
C ARG A 373 -2.17 11.40 -10.58
N ALA A 374 -0.94 11.89 -10.36
CA ALA A 374 -0.70 13.26 -9.89
C ALA A 374 -1.17 14.33 -10.89
N ALA A 375 -1.25 14.00 -12.16
CA ALA A 375 -1.82 14.85 -13.21
C ALA A 375 -3.35 14.73 -13.34
N GLY A 376 -3.99 13.81 -12.63
CA GLY A 376 -5.42 13.56 -12.70
C GLY A 376 -5.83 12.43 -13.66
N ASP A 377 -4.89 11.79 -14.35
CA ASP A 377 -5.15 10.67 -15.29
C ASP A 377 -5.27 9.31 -14.55
N ALA A 378 -5.97 9.31 -13.42
CA ALA A 378 -6.12 8.13 -12.57
C ALA A 378 -7.03 7.06 -13.19
N LYS A 379 -8.02 7.46 -14.00
CA LYS A 379 -8.91 6.51 -14.69
C LYS A 379 -8.18 5.64 -15.70
N PHE A 380 -7.29 6.24 -16.48
CA PHE A 380 -6.46 5.48 -17.43
C PHE A 380 -5.57 4.47 -16.72
N SER A 381 -4.92 4.89 -15.63
CA SER A 381 -4.11 4.00 -14.78
C SER A 381 -4.94 2.84 -14.22
N MET A 382 -6.12 3.12 -13.69
CA MET A 382 -7.05 2.10 -13.16
C MET A 382 -7.46 1.09 -14.24
N ILE A 383 -7.93 1.55 -15.39
CA ILE A 383 -8.40 0.67 -16.48
C ILE A 383 -7.26 -0.21 -16.97
N THR A 384 -6.10 0.38 -17.26
CA THR A 384 -4.92 -0.36 -17.73
C THR A 384 -4.49 -1.42 -16.71
N SER A 385 -4.35 -1.02 -15.44
CA SER A 385 -3.90 -1.92 -14.38
C SER A 385 -4.90 -3.05 -14.12
N CYS A 386 -6.20 -2.77 -14.10
CA CYS A 386 -7.22 -3.80 -13.92
C CYS A 386 -7.24 -4.78 -15.10
N CYS A 387 -7.21 -4.28 -16.33
CA CYS A 387 -7.21 -5.14 -17.52
C CYS A 387 -5.96 -6.05 -17.57
N THR A 388 -4.79 -5.50 -17.35
CA THR A 388 -3.54 -6.29 -17.37
C THR A 388 -3.47 -7.27 -16.20
N MET A 389 -3.94 -6.89 -15.00
CA MET A 389 -3.99 -7.78 -13.84
C MET A 389 -4.85 -9.01 -14.13
N TRP A 390 -6.05 -8.83 -14.64
CA TRP A 390 -6.96 -9.94 -14.87
C TRP A 390 -6.64 -10.73 -16.12
N ALA A 391 -6.34 -10.08 -17.25
CA ALA A 391 -6.03 -10.75 -18.50
C ALA A 391 -4.63 -11.40 -18.50
N CYS A 392 -3.58 -10.62 -18.22
CA CYS A 392 -2.20 -11.11 -18.32
C CYS A 392 -1.76 -11.86 -17.06
N ARG A 393 -2.03 -11.32 -15.87
CA ARG A 393 -1.55 -11.97 -14.64
C ARG A 393 -2.43 -13.14 -14.24
N PHE A 394 -3.73 -12.93 -14.01
CA PHE A 394 -4.61 -13.98 -13.51
C PHE A 394 -4.89 -15.07 -14.56
N CYS A 395 -5.42 -14.72 -15.74
CA CYS A 395 -5.79 -15.70 -16.75
C CYS A 395 -4.58 -16.50 -17.25
N LEU A 396 -3.45 -15.83 -17.53
CA LEU A 396 -2.24 -16.50 -17.96
C LEU A 396 -1.65 -17.38 -16.86
N CYS A 397 -1.67 -16.92 -15.61
CA CYS A 397 -1.25 -17.71 -14.45
C CYS A 397 -2.06 -19.00 -14.33
N VAL A 398 -3.38 -18.91 -14.37
CA VAL A 398 -4.27 -20.09 -14.30
C VAL A 398 -4.01 -21.04 -15.47
N PHE A 399 -3.87 -20.53 -16.67
CA PHE A 399 -3.54 -21.33 -17.86
C PHE A 399 -2.21 -22.05 -17.70
N LEU A 400 -1.14 -21.36 -17.31
CA LEU A 400 0.19 -21.93 -17.15
C LEU A 400 0.25 -22.98 -16.04
N ILE A 401 -0.46 -22.75 -14.95
CA ILE A 401 -0.48 -23.70 -13.83
C ILE A 401 -1.34 -24.94 -14.14
N ARG A 402 -2.59 -24.73 -14.60
CA ARG A 402 -3.56 -25.82 -14.75
C ARG A 402 -3.42 -26.60 -16.06
N VAL A 403 -3.06 -25.92 -17.15
CA VAL A 403 -2.98 -26.55 -18.47
C VAL A 403 -1.56 -26.96 -18.82
N MET A 404 -0.58 -26.07 -18.58
CA MET A 404 0.82 -26.28 -18.96
C MET A 404 1.67 -26.96 -17.87
N GLY A 405 1.20 -27.00 -16.64
CA GLY A 405 1.90 -27.67 -15.54
C GLY A 405 3.20 -26.97 -15.08
N PHE A 406 3.32 -25.66 -15.23
CA PHE A 406 4.51 -24.90 -14.81
C PHE A 406 4.71 -24.78 -13.30
N GLY A 407 3.75 -25.24 -12.49
CA GLY A 407 3.80 -25.10 -11.03
C GLY A 407 3.80 -23.62 -10.59
N PRO A 408 4.45 -23.27 -9.45
CA PRO A 408 4.41 -21.92 -8.91
C PRO A 408 5.12 -20.89 -9.82
N MET A 409 6.01 -21.33 -10.72
CA MET A 409 6.64 -20.43 -11.68
C MET A 409 5.63 -19.82 -12.66
N GLY A 410 4.50 -20.47 -12.90
CA GLY A 410 3.40 -19.93 -13.71
C GLY A 410 2.85 -18.60 -13.18
N VAL A 411 2.87 -18.39 -11.88
CA VAL A 411 2.50 -17.11 -11.25
C VAL A 411 3.43 -15.98 -11.73
N TRP A 412 4.73 -16.24 -11.69
CA TRP A 412 5.74 -15.23 -12.00
C TRP A 412 5.80 -14.93 -13.50
N ILE A 413 5.64 -15.92 -14.33
CA ILE A 413 5.50 -15.72 -15.78
C ILE A 413 4.29 -14.83 -16.08
N GLY A 414 3.15 -15.06 -15.43
CA GLY A 414 1.98 -14.20 -15.54
C GLY A 414 2.25 -12.76 -15.06
N MET A 415 3.00 -12.61 -13.95
CA MET A 415 3.42 -11.30 -13.46
C MET A 415 4.38 -10.59 -14.44
N PHE A 416 5.32 -11.29 -15.00
CA PHE A 416 6.25 -10.73 -15.99
C PHE A 416 5.52 -10.26 -17.25
N ALA A 417 4.54 -11.02 -17.71
CA ALA A 417 3.69 -10.62 -18.83
C ALA A 417 2.87 -9.36 -18.49
N ASP A 418 2.24 -9.30 -17.31
CA ASP A 418 1.52 -8.12 -16.82
C ASP A 418 2.44 -6.88 -16.77
N TRP A 419 3.61 -6.99 -16.15
CA TRP A 419 4.56 -5.87 -16.09
C TRP A 419 5.04 -5.42 -17.45
N THR A 420 5.31 -6.36 -18.37
CA THR A 420 5.76 -6.03 -19.72
C THR A 420 4.68 -5.29 -20.50
N VAL A 421 3.46 -5.80 -20.54
CA VAL A 421 2.34 -5.16 -21.25
C VAL A 421 2.05 -3.80 -20.65
N ARG A 422 2.02 -3.71 -19.34
CA ARG A 422 1.80 -2.47 -18.61
C ARG A 422 2.89 -1.44 -18.88
N SER A 423 4.17 -1.86 -18.89
CA SER A 423 5.29 -0.97 -19.19
C SER A 423 5.19 -0.37 -20.59
N ILE A 424 4.78 -1.17 -21.58
CA ILE A 424 4.56 -0.69 -22.96
C ILE A 424 3.43 0.35 -23.00
N ILE A 425 2.29 0.06 -22.36
CA ILE A 425 1.13 0.96 -22.37
C ILE A 425 1.45 2.28 -21.66
N PHE A 426 2.06 2.22 -20.47
CA PHE A 426 2.40 3.44 -19.72
C PHE A 426 3.53 4.25 -20.38
N THR A 427 4.51 3.59 -21.00
CA THR A 427 5.54 4.28 -21.77
C THR A 427 4.93 5.02 -22.97
N TRP A 428 4.04 4.36 -23.70
CA TRP A 428 3.29 4.99 -24.79
C TRP A 428 2.46 6.18 -24.29
N ARG A 429 1.69 6.01 -23.22
CA ARG A 429 0.89 7.09 -22.62
C ARG A 429 1.75 8.27 -22.17
N PHE A 430 2.89 7.98 -21.56
CA PHE A 430 3.84 8.99 -21.12
C PHE A 430 4.39 9.82 -22.27
N HIS A 431 4.83 9.19 -23.36
CA HIS A 431 5.35 9.88 -24.53
C HIS A 431 4.28 10.65 -25.30
N SER A 432 3.04 10.18 -25.32
CA SER A 432 1.92 10.88 -25.96
C SER A 432 1.58 12.23 -25.30
N ARG A 433 2.05 12.48 -24.09
CA ARG A 433 1.74 13.66 -23.25
C ARG A 433 0.25 13.92 -23.01
N LYS A 434 -0.65 13.04 -23.40
CA LYS A 434 -2.10 13.18 -23.18
C LYS A 434 -2.49 13.24 -21.69
N TRP A 435 -1.68 12.65 -20.82
CA TRP A 435 -1.86 12.71 -19.38
C TRP A 435 -1.71 14.14 -18.79
N LEU A 436 -1.04 15.07 -19.52
CA LEU A 436 -0.87 16.47 -19.15
C LEU A 436 -2.07 17.36 -19.52
N GLU A 437 -3.02 16.84 -20.27
CA GLU A 437 -4.22 17.59 -20.67
C GLU A 437 -5.29 17.62 -19.59
N HIS A 438 -5.19 16.75 -18.58
CA HIS A 438 -6.11 16.71 -17.45
C HIS A 438 -5.89 17.89 -16.52
N LYS A 439 -6.99 18.45 -15.99
CA LYS A 439 -6.97 19.48 -14.96
C LYS A 439 -7.55 18.90 -13.68
N VAL A 440 -6.81 19.05 -12.59
CA VAL A 440 -7.25 18.64 -11.24
C VAL A 440 -7.81 19.84 -10.49
N ILE A 441 -7.15 21.00 -10.59
CA ILE A 441 -7.51 22.28 -9.95
C ILE A 441 -7.87 23.36 -10.94
#